data_3ea20e65b8d3a94e0a3c970269aaa42a
#
_entry.id   3ea20e65b8d3a94e0a3c970269aaa42a
#
_cell.length_a   1.000
_cell.length_b   1.000
_cell.length_c   1.000
_cell.angle_alpha   90.00
_cell.angle_beta   90.00
_cell.angle_gamma   90.00
#
_symmetry.space_group_name_H-M   'P 1'
#
loop_
_entity.id
_entity.type
_entity.pdbx_description
1 polymer ?
#
loop_
_entity_poly.entity_id
_entity_poly.type
_entity_poly.pdbx_seq_one_letter_code
_entity_poly.pdbx_strand_id
1 'polypeptide(L)'
;QVERSACPTCGSCSGMFTANSMNCLTEALGLSQPGNGSLLATHADRKELFLSAGRRVVELCRAYYEQDDESVLPRNIASFAAFENAIALDIAMGGSTNTVLHLLAAAQEGGVPFTMADIDRMSRRVPNLSKVAPATSKYHMEDVHRAGGVLAILGELDRGGLLNRDCRNVLRLTMAETLERFDVARTSDEAVKTMYRAGPAGIRTTEAFSQSCRWDELDLDRANGCIRDIDHAYSKDGGLAVLSGNLAVKGCIVKTAGVEPENLLHRGPARIFESQDDAVSAILAGQVQAGDVVVIRYEGPKGGPGMQEMLYPTSYLKSMGLGKACALITDGRFSGGTSGLSIGHVSPEAAAGGVIALVENGDIIDIDIPGRRIELLVDEATLAARRVAMEARGDTAWKPLSRERVVSAALKTYALLATSADTGAVRDLSKLG
;
A
#
# COMPACT_ATOMS: atom_id res chain seq x y z
N GLN A 1 26.81 12.38 10.90
CA GLN A 1 26.30 11.79 12.16
C GLN A 1 24.79 11.59 12.10
N VAL A 2 23.99 12.60 11.67
CA VAL A 2 22.54 12.50 11.52
C VAL A 2 22.16 11.37 10.58
N GLU A 3 22.76 11.27 9.40
CA GLU A 3 22.54 10.23 8.41
C GLU A 3 22.71 8.82 9.00
N ARG A 4 23.81 8.58 9.75
CA ARG A 4 24.09 7.29 10.41
C ARG A 4 23.15 6.95 11.56
N SER A 5 22.39 7.93 12.05
CA SER A 5 21.55 7.78 13.25
C SER A 5 20.05 7.86 12.94
N ALA A 6 19.68 8.27 11.73
CA ALA A 6 18.28 8.58 11.40
C ALA A 6 17.38 7.33 11.33
N CYS A 7 17.93 6.17 10.96
CA CYS A 7 17.18 4.91 10.87
C CYS A 7 18.03 3.74 11.40
N PRO A 8 18.16 3.62 12.73
CA PRO A 8 19.21 2.79 13.33
C PRO A 8 18.93 1.28 13.37
N THR A 9 17.67 0.84 13.32
CA THR A 9 17.30 -0.55 13.64
C THR A 9 16.16 -1.06 12.78
N CYS A 10 15.97 -0.52 11.57
CA CYS A 10 14.83 -0.91 10.75
C CYS A 10 15.01 -2.26 10.05
N GLY A 11 13.89 -2.82 9.59
CA GLY A 11 13.84 -3.90 8.61
C GLY A 11 14.07 -3.36 7.20
N SER A 12 13.07 -3.47 6.30
CA SER A 12 13.07 -2.73 5.03
C SER A 12 12.91 -1.22 5.27
N CYS A 13 12.17 -0.87 6.33
CA CYS A 13 11.97 0.47 6.88
C CYS A 13 11.48 0.37 8.32
N SER A 14 11.59 1.45 9.11
CA SER A 14 11.12 1.47 10.50
C SER A 14 9.60 1.55 10.67
N GLY A 15 8.87 1.90 9.61
CA GLY A 15 7.41 2.06 9.63
C GLY A 15 6.70 1.18 8.59
N MET A 16 5.37 1.33 8.50
CA MET A 16 4.51 0.64 7.54
C MET A 16 4.51 1.37 6.19
N PHE A 17 5.71 1.50 5.62
CA PHE A 17 5.94 1.97 4.26
C PHE A 17 5.81 0.80 3.28
N THR A 18 5.98 1.05 1.98
CA THR A 18 5.69 0.08 0.93
C THR A 18 6.45 -1.24 1.11
N ALA A 19 7.76 -1.18 1.37
CA ALA A 19 8.59 -2.38 1.47
C ALA A 19 8.19 -3.26 2.67
N ASN A 20 8.00 -2.68 3.86
CA ASN A 20 7.53 -3.44 5.02
C ASN A 20 6.10 -3.96 4.83
N SER A 21 5.21 -3.14 4.25
CA SER A 21 3.85 -3.61 3.94
C SER A 21 3.89 -4.83 3.05
N MET A 22 4.66 -4.82 1.95
CA MET A 22 4.78 -5.98 1.08
C MET A 22 5.41 -7.19 1.76
N ASN A 23 6.43 -6.99 2.62
CA ASN A 23 6.99 -8.08 3.42
C ASN A 23 5.94 -8.73 4.35
N CYS A 24 5.05 -7.93 4.94
CA CYS A 24 3.94 -8.44 5.75
C CYS A 24 2.93 -9.20 4.87
N LEU A 25 2.59 -8.66 3.70
CA LEU A 25 1.61 -9.28 2.81
C LEU A 25 2.09 -10.62 2.24
N THR A 26 3.39 -10.82 2.03
CA THR A 26 3.91 -12.13 1.61
C THR A 26 3.68 -13.22 2.65
N GLU A 27 3.63 -12.90 3.96
CA GLU A 27 3.23 -13.86 4.99
C GLU A 27 1.74 -14.22 4.87
N ALA A 28 0.87 -13.22 4.68
CA ALA A 28 -0.57 -13.44 4.55
C ALA A 28 -0.95 -14.19 3.27
N LEU A 29 -0.20 -13.94 2.17
CA LEU A 29 -0.31 -14.71 0.91
C LEU A 29 0.19 -16.15 1.05
N GLY A 30 0.88 -16.49 2.14
CA GLY A 30 1.49 -17.79 2.33
C GLY A 30 2.82 -18.00 1.61
N LEU A 31 3.40 -16.96 1.00
CA LEU A 31 4.62 -17.01 0.19
C LEU A 31 5.92 -16.79 0.98
N SER A 32 5.83 -16.45 2.27
CA SER A 32 6.99 -16.32 3.15
C SER A 32 6.76 -16.97 4.50
N GLN A 33 7.84 -17.12 5.26
CA GLN A 33 7.81 -17.74 6.59
C GLN A 33 7.37 -16.73 7.65
N PRO A 34 6.78 -17.19 8.77
CA PRO A 34 6.45 -16.36 9.93
C PRO A 34 7.64 -15.52 10.40
N GLY A 35 7.40 -14.26 10.70
CA GLY A 35 8.40 -13.28 11.12
C GLY A 35 9.11 -12.54 9.99
N ASN A 36 8.92 -12.94 8.72
CA ASN A 36 9.56 -12.27 7.59
C ASN A 36 9.20 -10.78 7.51
N GLY A 37 7.93 -10.43 7.74
CA GLY A 37 7.45 -9.05 7.61
C GLY A 37 7.83 -8.13 8.76
N SER A 38 8.19 -8.66 9.94
CA SER A 38 8.35 -7.83 11.13
C SER A 38 9.70 -7.92 11.82
N LEU A 39 10.48 -8.99 11.61
CA LEU A 39 11.79 -9.15 12.22
C LEU A 39 12.79 -8.11 11.67
N LEU A 40 13.53 -7.46 12.57
CA LEU A 40 14.48 -6.40 12.22
C LEU A 40 15.62 -6.91 11.34
N ALA A 41 16.05 -6.10 10.35
CA ALA A 41 17.16 -6.45 9.44
C ALA A 41 18.51 -6.55 10.15
N THR A 42 18.68 -5.82 11.24
CA THR A 42 19.91 -5.83 12.05
C THR A 42 19.99 -6.98 13.04
N HIS A 43 18.89 -7.70 13.30
CA HIS A 43 18.86 -8.79 14.26
C HIS A 43 19.46 -10.07 13.70
N ALA A 44 20.25 -10.79 14.52
CA ALA A 44 20.94 -12.01 14.12
C ALA A 44 20.00 -13.14 13.68
N ASP A 45 18.81 -13.24 14.27
CA ASP A 45 17.79 -14.24 13.91
C ASP A 45 17.34 -14.14 12.46
N ARG A 46 17.48 -12.96 11.82
CA ARG A 46 17.17 -12.78 10.40
C ARG A 46 18.04 -13.64 9.49
N LYS A 47 19.28 -13.89 9.88
CA LYS A 47 20.17 -14.79 9.15
C LYS A 47 19.62 -16.23 9.13
N GLU A 48 19.16 -16.72 10.28
CA GLU A 48 18.55 -18.06 10.37
C GLU A 48 17.24 -18.14 9.59
N LEU A 49 16.43 -17.06 9.60
CA LEU A 49 15.23 -17.00 8.78
C LEU A 49 15.56 -17.15 7.28
N PHE A 50 16.61 -16.48 6.78
CA PHE A 50 17.05 -16.62 5.38
C PHE A 50 17.61 -18.00 5.07
N LEU A 51 18.41 -18.59 5.96
CA LEU A 51 18.90 -19.95 5.78
C LEU A 51 17.77 -20.99 5.79
N SER A 52 16.77 -20.79 6.64
CA SER A 52 15.55 -21.61 6.66
C SER A 52 14.75 -21.46 5.37
N ALA A 53 14.60 -20.23 4.84
CA ALA A 53 13.94 -20.00 3.56
C ALA A 53 14.68 -20.70 2.41
N GLY A 54 16.01 -20.66 2.39
CA GLY A 54 16.82 -21.37 1.40
C GLY A 54 16.62 -22.89 1.44
N ARG A 55 16.59 -23.49 2.63
CA ARG A 55 16.26 -24.91 2.80
C ARG A 55 14.85 -25.23 2.33
N ARG A 56 13.88 -24.39 2.70
CA ARG A 56 12.47 -24.55 2.35
C ARG A 56 12.23 -24.53 0.85
N VAL A 57 12.86 -23.61 0.10
CA VAL A 57 12.68 -23.57 -1.35
C VAL A 57 13.18 -24.84 -2.05
N VAL A 58 14.26 -25.45 -1.55
CA VAL A 58 14.77 -26.75 -2.06
C VAL A 58 13.75 -27.86 -1.77
N GLU A 59 13.16 -27.89 -0.57
CA GLU A 59 12.14 -28.89 -0.20
C GLU A 59 10.89 -28.76 -1.11
N LEU A 60 10.44 -27.53 -1.37
CA LEU A 60 9.29 -27.27 -2.26
C LEU A 60 9.60 -27.68 -3.72
N CYS A 61 10.81 -27.38 -4.21
CA CYS A 61 11.25 -27.85 -5.53
C CYS A 61 11.24 -29.38 -5.62
N ARG A 62 11.73 -30.08 -4.61
CA ARG A 62 11.69 -31.55 -4.59
C ARG A 62 10.27 -32.09 -4.55
N ALA A 63 9.38 -31.49 -3.76
CA ALA A 63 7.99 -31.89 -3.72
C ALA A 63 7.33 -31.77 -5.10
N TYR A 64 7.61 -30.70 -5.83
CA TYR A 64 7.09 -30.50 -7.17
C TYR A 64 7.73 -31.47 -8.18
N TYR A 65 9.07 -31.49 -8.31
CA TYR A 65 9.75 -32.24 -9.39
C TYR A 65 9.88 -33.75 -9.13
N GLU A 66 9.90 -34.20 -7.86
CA GLU A 66 10.10 -35.62 -7.51
C GLU A 66 8.78 -36.31 -7.09
N GLN A 67 7.74 -35.52 -6.68
CA GLN A 67 6.49 -36.05 -6.14
C GLN A 67 5.25 -35.54 -6.89
N ASP A 68 5.42 -34.75 -7.94
CA ASP A 68 4.34 -34.11 -8.72
C ASP A 68 3.34 -33.31 -7.84
N ASP A 69 3.81 -32.71 -6.73
CA ASP A 69 2.99 -31.96 -5.81
C ASP A 69 2.84 -30.49 -6.28
N GLU A 70 1.82 -30.22 -7.08
CA GLU A 70 1.52 -28.87 -7.56
C GLU A 70 1.04 -27.91 -6.46
N SER A 71 0.62 -28.42 -5.29
CA SER A 71 0.12 -27.59 -4.20
C SER A 71 1.17 -26.64 -3.63
N VAL A 72 2.46 -26.91 -3.90
CA VAL A 72 3.61 -26.10 -3.46
C VAL A 72 3.98 -24.97 -4.43
N LEU A 73 3.36 -24.91 -5.60
CA LEU A 73 3.60 -23.84 -6.56
C LEU A 73 3.09 -22.49 -6.04
N PRO A 74 3.83 -21.40 -6.23
CA PRO A 74 3.42 -20.08 -5.78
C PRO A 74 2.00 -19.69 -6.23
N ARG A 75 1.61 -20.07 -7.47
CA ARG A 75 0.28 -19.82 -8.01
C ARG A 75 -0.83 -20.54 -7.24
N ASN A 76 -0.58 -21.75 -6.75
CA ASN A 76 -1.54 -22.54 -6.00
C ASN A 76 -1.60 -22.12 -4.52
N ILE A 77 -0.50 -21.61 -3.97
CA ILE A 77 -0.45 -21.02 -2.63
C ILE A 77 -1.17 -19.68 -2.61
N ALA A 78 -0.81 -18.75 -3.52
CA ALA A 78 -1.40 -17.43 -3.63
C ALA A 78 -2.77 -17.49 -4.35
N SER A 79 -3.72 -18.22 -3.76
CA SER A 79 -5.09 -18.35 -4.24
C SER A 79 -5.90 -17.06 -4.04
N PHE A 80 -7.09 -16.95 -4.63
CA PHE A 80 -8.01 -15.83 -4.41
C PHE A 80 -8.25 -15.58 -2.91
N ALA A 81 -8.49 -16.63 -2.14
CA ALA A 81 -8.67 -16.53 -0.69
C ALA A 81 -7.41 -16.03 0.05
N ALA A 82 -6.21 -16.36 -0.44
CA ALA A 82 -4.96 -15.83 0.09
C ALA A 82 -4.79 -14.33 -0.23
N PHE A 83 -5.24 -13.86 -1.40
CA PHE A 83 -5.31 -12.43 -1.71
C PHE A 83 -6.31 -11.69 -0.82
N GLU A 84 -7.46 -12.30 -0.47
CA GLU A 84 -8.37 -11.73 0.52
C GLU A 84 -7.72 -11.63 1.91
N ASN A 85 -6.98 -12.63 2.36
CA ASN A 85 -6.22 -12.56 3.60
C ASN A 85 -5.15 -11.47 3.57
N ALA A 86 -4.44 -11.32 2.46
CA ALA A 86 -3.43 -10.29 2.30
C ALA A 86 -4.02 -8.89 2.35
N ILE A 87 -5.11 -8.63 1.62
CA ILE A 87 -5.76 -7.31 1.67
C ILE A 87 -6.43 -7.05 3.03
N ALA A 88 -6.97 -8.08 3.70
CA ALA A 88 -7.48 -7.94 5.07
C ALA A 88 -6.37 -7.50 6.04
N LEU A 89 -5.19 -8.11 5.95
CA LEU A 89 -4.01 -7.68 6.71
C LEU A 89 -3.63 -6.23 6.38
N ASP A 90 -3.56 -5.88 5.09
CA ASP A 90 -3.16 -4.54 4.64
C ASP A 90 -4.08 -3.44 5.19
N ILE A 91 -5.39 -3.68 5.15
CA ILE A 91 -6.41 -2.81 5.70
C ILE A 91 -6.29 -2.72 7.23
N ALA A 92 -6.11 -3.86 7.91
CA ALA A 92 -6.01 -3.92 9.37
C ALA A 92 -4.77 -3.23 9.91
N MET A 93 -3.65 -3.27 9.19
CA MET A 93 -2.40 -2.63 9.61
C MET A 93 -2.21 -1.21 9.06
N GLY A 94 -3.13 -0.70 8.23
CA GLY A 94 -2.99 0.60 7.58
C GLY A 94 -1.75 0.67 6.70
N GLY A 95 -1.59 -0.28 5.80
CA GLY A 95 -0.43 -0.42 4.92
C GLY A 95 -0.30 0.71 3.89
N SER A 96 0.62 0.56 2.99
CA SER A 96 0.87 1.53 1.91
C SER A 96 -0.17 1.38 0.79
N THR A 97 -0.61 2.48 0.18
CA THR A 97 -1.46 2.41 -1.02
C THR A 97 -0.79 1.69 -2.20
N ASN A 98 0.55 1.69 -2.24
CA ASN A 98 1.32 0.96 -3.26
C ASN A 98 1.10 -0.55 -3.20
N THR A 99 0.76 -1.11 -2.04
CA THR A 99 0.47 -2.55 -1.91
C THR A 99 -0.74 -2.98 -2.70
N VAL A 100 -1.75 -2.10 -2.82
CA VAL A 100 -2.93 -2.32 -3.68
C VAL A 100 -2.48 -2.54 -5.13
N LEU A 101 -1.61 -1.64 -5.65
CA LEU A 101 -1.05 -1.76 -6.99
C LEU A 101 -0.28 -3.08 -7.16
N HIS A 102 0.54 -3.45 -6.17
CA HIS A 102 1.36 -4.66 -6.24
C HIS A 102 0.54 -5.95 -6.11
N LEU A 103 -0.49 -5.98 -5.25
CA LEU A 103 -1.40 -7.13 -5.16
C LEU A 103 -2.18 -7.33 -6.45
N LEU A 104 -2.72 -6.26 -7.05
CA LEU A 104 -3.41 -6.34 -8.35
C LEU A 104 -2.46 -6.83 -9.45
N ALA A 105 -1.21 -6.35 -9.47
CA ALA A 105 -0.20 -6.82 -10.41
C ALA A 105 0.10 -8.31 -10.22
N ALA A 106 0.31 -8.77 -8.99
CA ALA A 106 0.59 -10.16 -8.67
C ALA A 106 -0.62 -11.07 -9.02
N ALA A 107 -1.83 -10.60 -8.74
CA ALA A 107 -3.06 -11.33 -9.10
C ALA A 107 -3.21 -11.47 -10.62
N GLN A 108 -3.01 -10.39 -11.36
CA GLN A 108 -3.06 -10.39 -12.83
C GLN A 108 -2.04 -11.35 -13.43
N GLU A 109 -0.77 -11.27 -13.01
CA GLU A 109 0.30 -12.17 -13.47
C GLU A 109 0.07 -13.63 -13.05
N GLY A 110 -0.55 -13.84 -11.87
CA GLY A 110 -0.93 -15.16 -11.36
C GLY A 110 -2.19 -15.75 -12.00
N GLY A 111 -2.94 -14.98 -12.79
CA GLY A 111 -4.23 -15.38 -13.32
C GLY A 111 -5.32 -15.49 -12.26
N VAL A 112 -5.20 -14.78 -11.14
CA VAL A 112 -6.19 -14.74 -10.04
C VAL A 112 -7.16 -13.59 -10.32
N PRO A 113 -8.50 -13.84 -10.35
CA PRO A 113 -9.49 -12.81 -10.69
C PRO A 113 -9.78 -11.87 -9.50
N PHE A 114 -8.73 -11.28 -8.93
CA PHE A 114 -8.79 -10.34 -7.80
C PHE A 114 -8.76 -8.89 -8.31
N THR A 115 -9.71 -8.07 -7.84
CA THR A 115 -10.01 -6.75 -8.43
C THR A 115 -10.13 -5.64 -7.39
N MET A 116 -10.21 -4.38 -7.84
CA MET A 116 -10.52 -3.22 -6.99
C MET A 116 -11.86 -3.37 -6.25
N ALA A 117 -12.85 -4.06 -6.83
CA ALA A 117 -14.14 -4.31 -6.18
C ALA A 117 -13.99 -5.25 -4.97
N ASP A 118 -13.09 -6.23 -5.04
CA ASP A 118 -12.78 -7.12 -3.91
C ASP A 118 -12.09 -6.35 -2.79
N ILE A 119 -11.19 -5.44 -3.15
CA ILE A 119 -10.51 -4.54 -2.19
C ILE A 119 -11.54 -3.63 -1.50
N ASP A 120 -12.45 -3.00 -2.25
CA ASP A 120 -13.51 -2.17 -1.66
C ASP A 120 -14.40 -2.98 -0.70
N ARG A 121 -14.84 -4.17 -1.12
CA ARG A 121 -15.64 -5.08 -0.29
C ARG A 121 -14.94 -5.41 1.02
N MET A 122 -13.64 -5.72 0.98
CA MET A 122 -12.86 -6.02 2.19
C MET A 122 -12.66 -4.78 3.05
N SER A 123 -12.40 -3.60 2.45
CA SER A 123 -12.16 -2.36 3.18
C SER A 123 -13.36 -1.87 4.01
N ARG A 124 -14.58 -2.30 3.66
CA ARG A 124 -15.81 -2.00 4.40
C ARG A 124 -16.06 -2.93 5.59
N ARG A 125 -15.32 -4.02 5.70
CA ARG A 125 -15.55 -5.09 6.70
C ARG A 125 -14.41 -5.18 7.72
N VAL A 126 -13.20 -4.87 7.29
CA VAL A 126 -12.00 -5.06 8.10
C VAL A 126 -11.66 -3.78 8.86
N PRO A 127 -11.61 -3.82 10.21
CA PRO A 127 -11.24 -2.66 11.02
C PRO A 127 -9.74 -2.40 10.98
N ASN A 128 -9.30 -1.19 11.36
CA ASN A 128 -7.89 -0.88 11.55
C ASN A 128 -7.42 -1.33 12.94
N LEU A 129 -6.60 -2.38 13.01
CA LEU A 129 -6.16 -3.02 14.25
C LEU A 129 -4.74 -2.62 14.68
N SER A 130 -3.93 -2.08 13.76
CA SER A 130 -2.57 -1.66 14.07
C SER A 130 -2.27 -0.31 13.41
N LYS A 131 -1.67 0.60 14.16
CA LYS A 131 -1.31 1.93 13.67
C LYS A 131 0.13 2.22 14.03
N VAL A 132 0.98 2.30 13.02
CA VAL A 132 2.42 2.53 13.16
C VAL A 132 2.89 3.68 12.25
N ALA A 133 4.12 4.12 12.40
CA ALA A 133 4.69 5.16 11.54
C ALA A 133 4.44 4.84 10.05
N PRO A 134 4.08 5.81 9.21
CA PRO A 134 3.98 7.26 9.47
C PRO A 134 2.62 7.72 10.03
N ALA A 135 1.64 6.81 10.22
CA ALA A 135 0.30 7.13 10.71
C ALA A 135 0.28 7.49 12.22
N THR A 136 1.34 7.18 12.95
CA THR A 136 1.60 7.60 14.32
C THR A 136 3.10 7.71 14.55
N SER A 137 3.52 8.51 15.55
CA SER A 137 4.91 8.56 16.04
C SER A 137 5.18 7.60 17.20
N LYS A 138 4.14 6.93 17.71
CA LYS A 138 4.23 6.11 18.94
C LYS A 138 4.84 4.73 18.67
N TYR A 139 4.46 4.08 17.57
CA TYR A 139 4.83 2.70 17.26
C TYR A 139 5.55 2.58 15.93
N HIS A 140 6.50 1.64 15.89
CA HIS A 140 7.30 1.28 14.73
C HIS A 140 7.24 -0.24 14.46
N MET A 141 7.97 -0.75 13.47
CA MET A 141 7.92 -2.17 13.11
C MET A 141 8.46 -3.10 14.21
N GLU A 142 9.39 -2.62 15.03
CA GLU A 142 9.87 -3.35 16.21
C GLU A 142 8.76 -3.60 17.24
N ASP A 143 7.82 -2.66 17.39
CA ASP A 143 6.67 -2.81 18.28
C ASP A 143 5.68 -3.83 17.72
N VAL A 144 5.45 -3.82 16.39
CA VAL A 144 4.63 -4.85 15.73
C VAL A 144 5.24 -6.23 15.94
N HIS A 145 6.56 -6.36 15.77
CA HIS A 145 7.25 -7.64 16.00
C HIS A 145 7.10 -8.11 17.45
N ARG A 146 7.35 -7.23 18.42
CA ARG A 146 7.18 -7.50 19.86
C ARG A 146 5.73 -7.90 20.22
N ALA A 147 4.75 -7.39 19.48
CA ALA A 147 3.33 -7.73 19.68
C ALA A 147 2.92 -9.06 19.04
N GLY A 148 3.85 -9.79 18.43
CA GLY A 148 3.62 -11.08 17.75
C GLY A 148 3.55 -10.98 16.23
N GLY A 149 3.96 -9.84 15.66
CA GLY A 149 4.15 -9.66 14.22
C GLY A 149 2.87 -9.77 13.41
N VAL A 150 3.04 -10.15 12.16
CA VAL A 150 1.96 -10.32 11.18
C VAL A 150 0.91 -11.34 11.66
N LEU A 151 1.36 -12.45 12.25
CA LEU A 151 0.44 -13.51 12.68
C LEU A 151 -0.41 -13.13 13.89
N ALA A 152 0.02 -12.17 14.71
CA ALA A 152 -0.85 -11.61 15.74
C ALA A 152 -1.98 -10.77 15.15
N ILE A 153 -1.74 -9.97 14.11
CA ILE A 153 -2.79 -9.22 13.40
C ILE A 153 -3.76 -10.19 12.71
N LEU A 154 -3.23 -11.18 11.99
CA LEU A 154 -4.05 -12.23 11.35
C LEU A 154 -4.83 -13.04 12.39
N GLY A 155 -4.26 -13.30 13.57
CA GLY A 155 -4.93 -13.94 14.69
C GLY A 155 -6.13 -13.15 15.21
N GLU A 156 -6.02 -11.81 15.31
CA GLU A 156 -7.15 -10.95 15.68
C GLU A 156 -8.22 -10.94 14.58
N LEU A 157 -7.82 -10.89 13.30
CA LEU A 157 -8.77 -11.01 12.18
C LEU A 157 -9.51 -12.37 12.18
N ASP A 158 -8.81 -13.46 12.50
CA ASP A 158 -9.41 -14.79 12.62
C ASP A 158 -10.43 -14.86 13.77
N ARG A 159 -10.11 -14.30 14.92
CA ARG A 159 -11.05 -14.18 16.06
C ARG A 159 -12.30 -13.37 15.69
N GLY A 160 -12.14 -12.37 14.81
CA GLY A 160 -13.25 -11.59 14.25
C GLY A 160 -14.00 -12.25 13.08
N GLY A 161 -13.62 -13.46 12.64
CA GLY A 161 -14.25 -14.14 11.50
C GLY A 161 -13.98 -13.47 10.15
N LEU A 162 -12.86 -12.79 10.02
CA LEU A 162 -12.48 -11.98 8.85
C LEU A 162 -11.35 -12.61 8.03
N LEU A 163 -11.02 -13.88 8.25
CA LEU A 163 -9.89 -14.57 7.63
C LEU A 163 -10.32 -15.89 6.98
N ASN A 164 -9.73 -16.20 5.83
CA ASN A 164 -9.86 -17.50 5.18
C ASN A 164 -8.85 -18.48 5.78
N ARG A 165 -9.32 -19.49 6.49
CA ARG A 165 -8.49 -20.38 7.33
C ARG A 165 -7.81 -21.50 6.58
N ASP A 166 -8.32 -21.87 5.39
CA ASP A 166 -7.86 -23.06 4.64
C ASP A 166 -6.72 -22.77 3.65
N CYS A 167 -6.33 -21.48 3.50
CA CYS A 167 -5.22 -21.09 2.64
C CYS A 167 -3.92 -21.75 3.09
N ARG A 168 -3.20 -22.37 2.16
CA ARG A 168 -1.90 -23.01 2.43
C ARG A 168 -0.74 -22.03 2.28
N ASN A 169 0.41 -22.37 2.85
CA ASN A 169 1.62 -21.57 2.80
C ASN A 169 2.86 -22.42 2.45
N VAL A 170 3.99 -21.75 2.31
CA VAL A 170 5.30 -22.39 2.02
C VAL A 170 5.76 -23.40 3.08
N LEU A 171 5.18 -23.41 4.28
CA LEU A 171 5.42 -24.43 5.29
C LEU A 171 4.52 -25.66 5.08
N ARG A 172 3.65 -25.64 4.06
CA ARG A 172 2.64 -26.67 3.77
C ARG A 172 1.56 -26.78 4.88
N LEU A 173 1.40 -25.72 5.68
CA LEU A 173 0.37 -25.58 6.69
C LEU A 173 -0.79 -24.76 6.13
N THR A 174 -2.00 -25.01 6.61
CA THR A 174 -3.12 -24.10 6.45
C THR A 174 -2.92 -22.82 7.27
N MET A 175 -3.67 -21.76 7.00
CA MET A 175 -3.65 -20.56 7.83
C MET A 175 -4.08 -20.87 9.27
N ALA A 176 -5.09 -21.74 9.46
CA ALA A 176 -5.51 -22.19 10.79
C ALA A 176 -4.36 -22.83 11.57
N GLU A 177 -3.68 -23.81 10.96
CA GLU A 177 -2.52 -24.50 11.59
C GLU A 177 -1.37 -23.54 11.85
N THR A 178 -1.17 -22.56 10.96
CA THR A 178 -0.14 -21.54 11.11
C THR A 178 -0.42 -20.63 12.31
N LEU A 179 -1.67 -20.20 12.50
CA LEU A 179 -2.09 -19.42 13.65
C LEU A 179 -1.97 -20.21 14.97
N GLU A 180 -2.40 -21.48 14.99
CA GLU A 180 -2.24 -22.32 16.20
C GLU A 180 -0.77 -22.45 16.61
N ARG A 181 0.14 -22.49 15.64
CA ARG A 181 1.57 -22.69 15.90
C ARG A 181 2.30 -21.39 16.22
N PHE A 182 1.98 -20.26 15.57
CA PHE A 182 2.81 -19.06 15.56
C PHE A 182 2.12 -17.80 16.09
N ASP A 183 0.79 -17.77 16.29
CA ASP A 183 0.12 -16.65 16.96
C ASP A 183 0.48 -16.69 18.46
N VAL A 184 1.12 -15.64 18.95
CA VAL A 184 1.58 -15.53 20.36
C VAL A 184 0.45 -15.63 21.39
N ALA A 185 -0.80 -15.39 20.99
CA ALA A 185 -1.98 -15.56 21.84
C ALA A 185 -2.47 -17.01 21.93
N ARG A 186 -2.01 -17.91 21.05
CA ARG A 186 -2.42 -19.32 20.98
C ARG A 186 -1.29 -20.28 21.33
N THR A 187 -0.10 -20.00 20.83
CA THR A 187 1.03 -20.90 20.96
C THR A 187 1.54 -21.01 22.39
N SER A 188 1.89 -22.23 22.80
CA SER A 188 2.66 -22.51 24.02
C SER A 188 4.17 -22.65 23.75
N ASP A 189 4.62 -22.59 22.48
CA ASP A 189 6.01 -22.76 22.09
C ASP A 189 6.87 -21.55 22.49
N GLU A 190 7.74 -21.74 23.48
CA GLU A 190 8.67 -20.71 23.96
C GLU A 190 9.69 -20.28 22.90
N ALA A 191 10.00 -21.10 21.91
CA ALA A 191 10.88 -20.72 20.82
C ALA A 191 10.21 -19.66 19.93
N VAL A 192 8.91 -19.81 19.64
CA VAL A 192 8.12 -18.83 18.91
C VAL A 192 8.02 -17.50 19.69
N LYS A 193 7.70 -17.56 20.98
CA LYS A 193 7.66 -16.37 21.82
C LYS A 193 9.02 -15.68 21.89
N THR A 194 10.11 -16.44 21.95
CA THR A 194 11.49 -15.93 21.94
C THR A 194 11.81 -15.24 20.62
N MET A 195 11.38 -15.78 19.49
CA MET A 195 11.52 -15.14 18.18
C MET A 195 10.88 -13.75 18.18
N TYR A 196 9.64 -13.61 18.65
CA TYR A 196 8.94 -12.33 18.68
C TYR A 196 9.46 -11.35 19.75
N ARG A 197 10.29 -11.79 20.69
CA ARG A 197 11.01 -10.89 21.58
C ARG A 197 12.27 -10.27 20.97
N ALA A 198 12.67 -10.67 19.75
CA ALA A 198 13.78 -10.02 19.05
C ALA A 198 13.53 -8.52 18.93
N GLY A 199 14.45 -7.72 19.43
CA GLY A 199 14.27 -6.29 19.61
C GLY A 199 15.49 -5.48 19.17
N PRO A 200 15.38 -4.13 19.21
CA PRO A 200 16.50 -3.25 18.90
C PRO A 200 17.61 -3.39 19.96
N ALA A 201 18.85 -3.15 19.53
CA ALA A 201 20.02 -3.27 20.38
C ALA A 201 20.13 -2.18 21.48
N GLY A 202 19.28 -1.17 21.48
CA GLY A 202 19.51 0.04 22.28
C GLY A 202 20.74 0.84 21.81
N ILE A 203 21.66 0.21 21.06
CA ILE A 203 22.78 0.82 20.36
C ILE A 203 22.42 0.92 18.90
N ARG A 204 22.56 2.10 18.31
CA ARG A 204 22.24 2.33 16.91
C ARG A 204 23.21 1.60 15.99
N THR A 205 22.72 0.65 15.23
CA THR A 205 23.48 -0.09 14.21
C THR A 205 22.69 -0.13 12.89
N THR A 206 23.40 -0.01 11.79
CA THR A 206 22.88 -0.22 10.43
C THR A 206 23.47 -1.49 9.81
N GLU A 207 24.28 -2.22 10.54
CA GLU A 207 24.92 -3.45 10.09
C GLU A 207 23.94 -4.62 10.21
N ALA A 208 23.73 -5.33 9.10
CA ALA A 208 22.84 -6.48 9.05
C ALA A 208 23.35 -7.60 9.98
N PHE A 209 22.42 -8.24 10.70
CA PHE A 209 22.66 -9.38 11.59
C PHE A 209 23.65 -9.12 12.74
N SER A 210 23.90 -7.86 13.10
CA SER A 210 24.97 -7.47 14.01
C SER A 210 24.60 -7.51 15.48
N GLN A 211 23.32 -7.74 15.84
CA GLN A 211 22.86 -7.72 17.22
C GLN A 211 21.85 -8.86 17.52
N SER A 212 21.75 -9.26 18.81
CA SER A 212 20.88 -10.33 19.28
C SER A 212 20.06 -9.92 20.51
N CYS A 213 19.80 -8.62 20.70
CA CYS A 213 19.03 -8.12 21.83
C CYS A 213 17.58 -8.58 21.77
N ARG A 214 16.97 -8.74 22.94
CA ARG A 214 15.59 -9.17 23.07
C ARG A 214 14.87 -8.31 24.10
N TRP A 215 13.59 -8.14 23.88
CA TRP A 215 12.68 -7.61 24.87
C TRP A 215 12.51 -8.63 26.01
N ASP A 216 12.34 -8.16 27.24
CA ASP A 216 12.04 -9.01 28.38
C ASP A 216 10.67 -9.69 28.21
N GLU A 217 9.68 -8.94 27.70
CA GLU A 217 8.30 -9.36 27.55
C GLU A 217 7.73 -8.99 26.17
N LEU A 218 6.74 -9.76 25.71
CA LEU A 218 5.91 -9.45 24.56
C LEU A 218 4.92 -8.32 24.90
N ASP A 219 4.46 -7.57 23.90
CA ASP A 219 3.31 -6.67 24.01
C ASP A 219 2.03 -7.47 23.70
N LEU A 220 1.34 -7.92 24.73
CA LEU A 220 0.08 -8.65 24.62
C LEU A 220 -1.15 -7.80 24.95
N ASP A 221 -0.99 -6.48 25.16
CA ASP A 221 -2.11 -5.58 25.40
C ASP A 221 -2.90 -5.32 24.11
N ARG A 222 -4.00 -6.04 23.95
CA ARG A 222 -4.89 -5.92 22.80
C ARG A 222 -5.90 -4.77 22.90
N ALA A 223 -5.99 -4.13 24.04
CA ALA A 223 -6.84 -2.95 24.22
C ALA A 223 -6.11 -1.65 23.90
N ASN A 224 -4.84 -1.49 24.33
CA ASN A 224 -4.11 -0.22 24.25
C ASN A 224 -2.74 -0.35 23.56
N GLY A 225 -2.30 -1.57 23.26
CA GLY A 225 -1.00 -1.88 22.65
C GLY A 225 -0.89 -1.51 21.17
N CYS A 226 0.21 -1.96 20.56
CA CYS A 226 0.50 -1.74 19.15
C CYS A 226 -0.51 -2.44 18.23
N ILE A 227 -0.85 -3.71 18.55
CA ILE A 227 -1.87 -4.50 17.86
C ILE A 227 -3.09 -4.61 18.78
N ARG A 228 -4.25 -4.19 18.29
CA ARG A 228 -5.51 -4.21 19.03
C ARG A 228 -6.44 -5.30 18.55
N ASP A 229 -7.35 -5.73 19.42
CA ASP A 229 -8.45 -6.62 19.04
C ASP A 229 -9.57 -5.85 18.29
N ILE A 230 -10.59 -6.58 17.86
CA ILE A 230 -11.71 -6.03 17.09
C ILE A 230 -12.49 -4.97 17.90
N ASP A 231 -12.67 -5.20 19.20
CA ASP A 231 -13.47 -4.31 20.06
C ASP A 231 -12.78 -3.00 20.35
N HIS A 232 -11.43 -3.00 20.34
CA HIS A 232 -10.58 -1.83 20.61
C HIS A 232 -9.90 -1.26 19.36
N ALA A 233 -10.39 -1.62 18.15
CA ALA A 233 -9.83 -1.14 16.88
C ALA A 233 -9.68 0.38 16.83
N TYR A 234 -8.64 0.87 16.14
CA TYR A 234 -8.43 2.32 15.94
C TYR A 234 -9.56 2.97 15.15
N SER A 235 -10.15 2.23 14.21
CA SER A 235 -11.38 2.60 13.48
C SER A 235 -12.10 1.35 13.02
N LYS A 236 -13.43 1.44 12.93
CA LYS A 236 -14.27 0.34 12.39
C LYS A 236 -14.10 0.20 10.89
N ASP A 237 -13.94 1.31 10.18
CA ASP A 237 -13.48 1.34 8.79
C ASP A 237 -11.97 1.13 8.74
N GLY A 238 -11.52 0.35 7.77
CA GLY A 238 -10.11 -0.03 7.66
C GLY A 238 -9.16 1.12 7.39
N GLY A 239 -7.86 0.81 7.40
CA GLY A 239 -6.79 1.77 7.16
C GLY A 239 -6.62 2.19 5.70
N LEU A 240 -7.34 1.57 4.75
CA LEU A 240 -7.37 1.86 3.32
C LEU A 240 -8.81 1.91 2.82
N ALA A 241 -9.09 2.77 1.83
CA ALA A 241 -10.40 2.85 1.19
C ALA A 241 -10.28 3.03 -0.32
N VAL A 242 -11.16 2.38 -1.06
CA VAL A 242 -11.37 2.64 -2.50
C VAL A 242 -12.46 3.70 -2.62
N LEU A 243 -12.21 4.73 -3.42
CA LEU A 243 -13.23 5.71 -3.80
C LEU A 243 -13.53 5.54 -5.29
N SER A 244 -14.77 5.83 -5.67
CA SER A 244 -15.23 5.82 -7.06
C SER A 244 -16.14 6.99 -7.35
N GLY A 245 -16.33 7.32 -8.62
CA GLY A 245 -17.18 8.43 -9.08
C GLY A 245 -16.78 8.85 -10.48
N ASN A 246 -17.33 9.96 -10.96
CA ASN A 246 -17.04 10.42 -12.31
C ASN A 246 -15.56 10.74 -12.54
N LEU A 247 -14.83 11.15 -11.48
CA LEU A 247 -13.39 11.41 -11.56
C LEU A 247 -12.55 10.12 -11.60
N ALA A 248 -13.05 9.04 -11.02
CA ALA A 248 -12.34 7.74 -10.92
C ALA A 248 -13.32 6.58 -11.12
N VAL A 249 -13.82 6.41 -12.33
CA VAL A 249 -14.85 5.38 -12.65
C VAL A 249 -14.37 3.94 -12.46
N LYS A 250 -13.05 3.72 -12.47
CA LYS A 250 -12.42 2.42 -12.16
C LYS A 250 -11.80 2.39 -10.77
N GLY A 251 -12.03 3.42 -9.97
CA GLY A 251 -11.55 3.55 -8.61
C GLY A 251 -10.24 4.32 -8.48
N CYS A 252 -10.00 4.71 -7.25
CA CYS A 252 -8.75 5.25 -6.72
C CYS A 252 -8.59 4.81 -5.27
N ILE A 253 -7.43 5.04 -4.68
CA ILE A 253 -7.10 4.53 -3.34
C ILE A 253 -6.68 5.67 -2.41
N VAL A 254 -7.15 5.60 -1.16
CA VAL A 254 -6.74 6.50 -0.07
C VAL A 254 -6.32 5.71 1.17
N LYS A 255 -5.25 6.15 1.82
CA LYS A 255 -4.82 5.64 3.12
C LYS A 255 -5.57 6.38 4.23
N THR A 256 -6.69 5.83 4.68
CA THR A 256 -7.56 6.44 5.70
C THR A 256 -6.92 6.47 7.08
N ALA A 257 -6.04 5.53 7.40
CA ALA A 257 -5.29 5.50 8.66
C ALA A 257 -4.45 6.77 8.92
N GLY A 258 -4.12 7.52 7.87
CA GLY A 258 -3.34 8.77 7.94
C GLY A 258 -4.19 10.05 7.77
N VAL A 259 -5.52 9.94 7.64
CA VAL A 259 -6.45 11.06 7.46
C VAL A 259 -7.09 11.41 8.81
N GLU A 260 -7.09 12.69 9.14
CA GLU A 260 -7.77 13.17 10.35
C GLU A 260 -9.29 13.11 10.15
N PRO A 261 -10.08 12.86 11.23
CA PRO A 261 -11.54 12.72 11.14
C PRO A 261 -12.25 13.90 10.46
N GLU A 262 -11.78 15.13 10.68
CA GLU A 262 -12.32 16.34 10.07
C GLU A 262 -12.10 16.41 8.55
N ASN A 263 -11.15 15.64 8.01
CA ASN A 263 -10.79 15.63 6.58
C ASN A 263 -11.35 14.42 5.81
N LEU A 264 -12.19 13.60 6.47
CA LEU A 264 -12.88 12.49 5.79
C LEU A 264 -13.89 12.98 4.73
N LEU A 265 -14.35 14.22 4.88
CA LEU A 265 -15.15 14.96 3.90
C LEU A 265 -14.35 16.20 3.49
N HIS A 266 -14.09 16.36 2.20
CA HIS A 266 -13.38 17.53 1.68
C HIS A 266 -14.00 17.99 0.37
N ARG A 267 -14.23 19.29 0.25
CA ARG A 267 -14.75 19.90 -0.96
C ARG A 267 -13.98 21.18 -1.24
N GLY A 268 -13.36 21.28 -2.42
CA GLY A 268 -12.55 22.44 -2.74
C GLY A 268 -12.26 22.62 -4.22
N PRO A 269 -11.70 23.79 -4.59
CA PRO A 269 -11.30 24.08 -5.95
C PRO A 269 -10.04 23.32 -6.35
N ALA A 270 -10.03 22.80 -7.57
CA ALA A 270 -8.88 22.11 -8.14
C ALA A 270 -7.72 23.07 -8.46
N ARG A 271 -6.50 22.65 -8.16
CA ARG A 271 -5.23 23.25 -8.59
C ARG A 271 -4.47 22.22 -9.39
N ILE A 272 -4.35 22.43 -10.71
CA ILE A 272 -3.86 21.43 -11.66
C ILE A 272 -2.37 21.61 -11.91
N PHE A 273 -1.64 20.47 -11.84
CA PHE A 273 -0.24 20.38 -12.22
C PHE A 273 -0.04 19.15 -13.11
N GLU A 274 0.81 19.28 -14.12
CA GLU A 274 1.07 18.21 -15.09
C GLU A 274 2.36 17.43 -14.78
N SER A 275 3.02 17.76 -13.66
CA SER A 275 4.16 17.04 -13.11
C SER A 275 4.27 17.22 -11.59
N GLN A 276 4.98 16.31 -10.93
CA GLN A 276 5.37 16.46 -9.52
C GLN A 276 6.17 17.75 -9.30
N ASP A 277 7.10 18.07 -10.20
CA ASP A 277 8.04 19.18 -10.05
C ASP A 277 7.33 20.53 -10.14
N ASP A 278 6.35 20.67 -11.04
CA ASP A 278 5.51 21.86 -11.13
C ASP A 278 4.69 22.05 -9.85
N ALA A 279 4.09 20.97 -9.34
CA ALA A 279 3.33 20.98 -8.09
C ALA A 279 4.20 21.42 -6.90
N VAL A 280 5.40 20.86 -6.78
CA VAL A 280 6.38 21.22 -5.73
C VAL A 280 6.75 22.69 -5.81
N SER A 281 7.08 23.18 -6.99
CA SER A 281 7.43 24.57 -7.22
C SER A 281 6.31 25.54 -6.82
N ALA A 282 5.07 25.20 -7.20
CA ALA A 282 3.88 26.00 -6.87
C ALA A 282 3.55 25.97 -5.36
N ILE A 283 3.68 24.82 -4.69
CA ILE A 283 3.47 24.71 -3.24
C ILE A 283 4.46 25.60 -2.50
N LEU A 284 5.75 25.51 -2.84
CA LEU A 284 6.81 26.31 -2.21
C LEU A 284 6.69 27.81 -2.50
N ALA A 285 6.15 28.18 -3.67
CA ALA A 285 5.85 29.57 -4.04
C ALA A 285 4.56 30.12 -3.40
N GLY A 286 3.84 29.33 -2.56
CA GLY A 286 2.61 29.75 -1.89
C GLY A 286 1.40 29.91 -2.82
N GLN A 287 1.40 29.26 -3.98
CA GLN A 287 0.31 29.30 -4.95
C GLN A 287 -0.84 28.37 -4.60
N VAL A 288 -0.63 27.42 -3.69
CA VAL A 288 -1.64 26.52 -3.15
C VAL A 288 -2.15 27.12 -1.84
N GLN A 289 -3.47 27.17 -1.67
CA GLN A 289 -4.15 27.76 -0.53
C GLN A 289 -4.90 26.70 0.29
N ALA A 290 -5.20 27.00 1.55
CA ALA A 290 -6.05 26.14 2.38
C ALA A 290 -7.43 25.93 1.72
N GLY A 291 -7.88 24.69 1.65
CA GLY A 291 -9.11 24.27 1.00
C GLY A 291 -8.92 23.79 -0.43
N ASP A 292 -7.77 24.03 -1.06
CA ASP A 292 -7.51 23.58 -2.43
C ASP A 292 -7.45 22.04 -2.51
N VAL A 293 -7.85 21.51 -3.66
CA VAL A 293 -7.59 20.13 -4.09
C VAL A 293 -6.47 20.16 -5.13
N VAL A 294 -5.27 19.77 -4.71
CA VAL A 294 -4.10 19.69 -5.58
C VAL A 294 -4.23 18.46 -6.47
N VAL A 295 -4.25 18.65 -7.78
CA VAL A 295 -4.36 17.57 -8.77
C VAL A 295 -3.07 17.46 -9.56
N ILE A 296 -2.35 16.35 -9.39
CA ILE A 296 -1.13 16.04 -10.17
C ILE A 296 -1.50 14.94 -11.15
N ARG A 297 -1.50 15.26 -12.44
CA ARG A 297 -1.91 14.33 -13.49
C ARG A 297 -0.78 14.01 -14.46
N TYR A 298 -0.96 12.96 -15.26
CA TYR A 298 0.06 12.40 -16.18
C TYR A 298 1.26 11.78 -15.44
N GLU A 299 1.08 11.32 -14.21
CA GLU A 299 2.05 10.55 -13.44
C GLU A 299 1.68 9.07 -13.31
N GLY A 300 0.62 8.64 -14.00
CA GLY A 300 0.17 7.25 -14.09
C GLY A 300 1.07 6.35 -14.94
N PRO A 301 0.70 5.07 -15.12
CA PRO A 301 1.51 4.07 -15.84
C PRO A 301 1.91 4.48 -17.26
N LYS A 302 1.03 5.15 -17.99
CA LYS A 302 1.27 5.63 -19.36
C LYS A 302 1.79 7.06 -19.40
N GLY A 303 1.16 7.96 -18.64
CA GLY A 303 1.46 9.38 -18.64
C GLY A 303 2.79 9.71 -18.01
N GLY A 304 3.10 9.06 -16.88
CA GLY A 304 4.38 9.14 -16.18
C GLY A 304 5.09 7.78 -16.16
N PRO A 305 5.65 7.30 -17.29
CA PRO A 305 6.12 5.93 -17.40
C PRO A 305 7.06 5.53 -16.27
N GLY A 306 6.72 4.40 -15.59
CA GLY A 306 7.38 3.93 -14.40
C GLY A 306 6.70 4.41 -13.10
N MET A 307 5.63 5.22 -13.17
CA MET A 307 4.86 5.73 -12.02
C MET A 307 5.78 6.20 -10.89
N GLN A 308 6.46 7.32 -11.10
CA GLN A 308 7.34 7.90 -10.09
C GLN A 308 6.63 7.99 -8.74
N GLU A 309 7.28 7.49 -7.69
CA GLU A 309 6.74 7.57 -6.34
C GLU A 309 6.87 9.00 -5.81
N MET A 310 5.75 9.64 -5.50
CA MET A 310 5.71 11.03 -5.09
C MET A 310 5.73 11.15 -3.57
N LEU A 311 6.77 11.82 -3.03
CA LEU A 311 6.90 12.15 -1.63
C LEU A 311 6.91 13.66 -1.40
N TYR A 312 7.59 14.40 -2.27
CA TYR A 312 7.84 15.83 -2.08
C TYR A 312 6.56 16.67 -1.99
N PRO A 313 5.52 16.51 -2.85
CA PRO A 313 4.31 17.31 -2.75
C PRO A 313 3.63 17.20 -1.38
N THR A 314 3.52 15.97 -0.83
CA THR A 314 2.92 15.74 0.49
C THR A 314 3.76 16.30 1.62
N SER A 315 5.09 16.14 1.54
CA SER A 315 6.03 16.67 2.52
C SER A 315 6.02 18.20 2.56
N TYR A 316 5.97 18.85 1.41
CA TYR A 316 5.94 20.31 1.33
C TYR A 316 4.58 20.90 1.71
N LEU A 317 3.46 20.28 1.34
CA LEU A 317 2.16 20.68 1.89
C LEU A 317 2.17 20.66 3.42
N LYS A 318 2.74 19.60 4.01
CA LYS A 318 2.88 19.49 5.46
C LYS A 318 3.79 20.58 6.06
N SER A 319 4.94 20.83 5.45
CA SER A 319 5.90 21.85 5.93
C SER A 319 5.38 23.27 5.80
N MET A 320 4.50 23.53 4.82
CA MET A 320 3.82 24.80 4.61
C MET A 320 2.55 24.97 5.49
N GLY A 321 2.25 23.99 6.35
CA GLY A 321 1.06 24.03 7.21
C GLY A 321 -0.25 23.65 6.50
N LEU A 322 -0.18 23.21 5.25
CA LEU A 322 -1.34 22.88 4.41
C LEU A 322 -1.73 21.39 4.44
N GLY A 323 -0.94 20.54 5.11
CA GLY A 323 -1.12 19.08 5.09
C GLY A 323 -2.45 18.58 5.67
N LYS A 324 -3.13 19.39 6.48
CA LYS A 324 -4.48 19.11 7.00
C LYS A 324 -5.57 19.97 6.35
N ALA A 325 -5.20 20.90 5.48
CA ALA A 325 -6.13 21.87 4.90
C ALA A 325 -6.38 21.65 3.41
N CYS A 326 -5.56 20.80 2.75
CA CYS A 326 -5.66 20.50 1.33
C CYS A 326 -5.84 19.01 1.12
N ALA A 327 -6.53 18.65 0.03
CA ALA A 327 -6.48 17.30 -0.54
C ALA A 327 -5.45 17.27 -1.67
N LEU A 328 -4.88 16.06 -1.92
CA LEU A 328 -3.97 15.82 -3.02
C LEU A 328 -4.43 14.58 -3.79
N ILE A 329 -4.61 14.72 -5.12
CA ILE A 329 -5.13 13.68 -6.01
C ILE A 329 -4.12 13.45 -7.14
N THR A 330 -3.91 12.20 -7.53
CA THR A 330 -3.07 11.85 -8.67
C THR A 330 -3.49 10.56 -9.36
N ASP A 331 -3.24 10.48 -10.66
CA ASP A 331 -3.27 9.21 -11.41
C ASP A 331 -1.97 8.39 -11.26
N GLY A 332 -0.94 8.99 -10.63
CA GLY A 332 0.27 8.31 -10.20
C GLY A 332 0.15 7.67 -8.81
N ARG A 333 1.27 7.57 -8.08
CA ARG A 333 1.34 6.97 -6.75
C ARG A 333 2.13 7.81 -5.77
N PHE A 334 1.80 7.66 -4.48
CA PHE A 334 2.53 8.32 -3.41
C PHE A 334 3.52 7.38 -2.72
N SER A 335 4.55 7.96 -2.10
CA SER A 335 5.41 7.23 -1.18
C SER A 335 4.63 6.72 0.03
N GLY A 336 5.03 5.56 0.55
CA GLY A 336 4.47 5.00 1.79
C GLY A 336 4.62 5.94 3.01
N GLY A 337 5.55 6.91 2.95
CA GLY A 337 5.74 7.95 3.96
C GLY A 337 4.73 9.11 3.92
N THR A 338 3.81 9.09 2.97
CA THR A 338 2.79 10.12 2.79
C THR A 338 1.78 10.12 3.95
N SER A 339 1.38 11.31 4.38
CA SER A 339 0.34 11.55 5.38
C SER A 339 -0.61 12.65 4.90
N GLY A 340 -1.80 12.74 5.50
CA GLY A 340 -2.87 13.66 5.10
C GLY A 340 -3.79 13.05 4.04
N LEU A 341 -4.71 13.85 3.51
CA LEU A 341 -5.69 13.42 2.52
C LEU A 341 -5.03 13.32 1.14
N SER A 342 -4.47 12.14 0.84
CA SER A 342 -3.77 11.86 -0.41
C SER A 342 -4.41 10.65 -1.10
N ILE A 343 -4.93 10.88 -2.32
CA ILE A 343 -5.70 9.94 -3.14
C ILE A 343 -4.88 9.63 -4.40
N GLY A 344 -4.42 8.40 -4.52
CA GLY A 344 -3.62 7.94 -5.66
C GLY A 344 -4.33 6.95 -6.56
N HIS A 345 -3.65 6.57 -7.63
CA HIS A 345 -4.08 5.54 -8.57
C HIS A 345 -5.43 5.84 -9.24
N VAL A 346 -5.75 7.13 -9.46
CA VAL A 346 -6.99 7.52 -10.14
C VAL A 346 -7.05 6.83 -11.50
N SER A 347 -8.08 6.03 -11.69
CA SER A 347 -8.26 5.22 -12.89
C SER A 347 -9.62 5.46 -13.54
N PRO A 348 -9.65 5.64 -14.88
CA PRO A 348 -8.52 5.70 -15.83
C PRO A 348 -7.62 6.92 -15.61
N GLU A 349 -6.29 6.75 -15.85
CA GLU A 349 -5.33 7.84 -15.79
C GLU A 349 -5.54 8.90 -16.90
N ALA A 350 -4.98 10.09 -16.74
CA ALA A 350 -5.09 11.17 -17.71
C ALA A 350 -4.64 10.77 -19.13
N ALA A 351 -3.51 10.07 -19.25
CA ALA A 351 -2.98 9.59 -20.52
C ALA A 351 -3.79 8.46 -21.17
N ALA A 352 -4.73 7.86 -20.44
CA ALA A 352 -5.68 6.87 -20.95
C ALA A 352 -7.09 7.46 -21.20
N GLY A 353 -7.23 8.78 -21.24
CA GLY A 353 -8.51 9.45 -21.49
C GLY A 353 -9.40 9.58 -20.24
N GLY A 354 -8.85 9.41 -19.04
CA GLY A 354 -9.55 9.60 -17.79
C GLY A 354 -10.05 11.05 -17.59
N VAL A 355 -11.14 11.21 -16.83
CA VAL A 355 -11.74 12.53 -16.55
C VAL A 355 -10.75 13.47 -15.83
N ILE A 356 -9.79 12.92 -15.08
CA ILE A 356 -8.73 13.71 -14.43
C ILE A 356 -7.96 14.60 -15.43
N ALA A 357 -7.86 14.20 -16.71
CA ALA A 357 -7.24 15.00 -17.78
C ALA A 357 -8.08 16.23 -18.15
N LEU A 358 -9.39 16.20 -17.88
CA LEU A 358 -10.35 17.23 -18.27
C LEU A 358 -10.64 18.23 -17.14
N VAL A 359 -10.08 18.01 -15.95
CA VAL A 359 -10.20 18.94 -14.81
C VAL A 359 -9.48 20.24 -15.14
N GLU A 360 -10.10 21.37 -14.82
CA GLU A 360 -9.55 22.72 -14.99
C GLU A 360 -9.36 23.39 -13.63
N ASN A 361 -8.46 24.40 -13.58
CA ASN A 361 -8.24 25.16 -12.35
C ASN A 361 -9.53 25.84 -11.88
N GLY A 362 -9.88 25.64 -10.61
CA GLY A 362 -11.08 26.20 -10.00
C GLY A 362 -12.31 25.28 -10.06
N ASP A 363 -12.28 24.18 -10.82
CA ASP A 363 -13.35 23.18 -10.77
C ASP A 363 -13.50 22.63 -9.35
N ILE A 364 -14.71 22.41 -8.91
CA ILE A 364 -14.96 21.87 -7.57
C ILE A 364 -14.89 20.34 -7.58
N ILE A 365 -14.06 19.81 -6.71
CA ILE A 365 -13.98 18.37 -6.45
C ILE A 365 -14.55 18.08 -5.05
N ASP A 366 -15.44 17.09 -4.98
CA ASP A 366 -16.11 16.62 -3.77
C ASP A 366 -15.60 15.23 -3.41
N ILE A 367 -15.04 15.09 -2.20
CA ILE A 367 -14.45 13.87 -1.67
C ILE A 367 -15.23 13.47 -0.43
N ASP A 368 -15.79 12.25 -0.45
CA ASP A 368 -16.54 11.65 0.65
C ASP A 368 -15.99 10.25 0.91
N ILE A 369 -15.05 10.15 1.85
CA ILE A 369 -14.41 8.87 2.20
C ILE A 369 -15.42 7.89 2.82
N PRO A 370 -16.25 8.27 3.82
CA PRO A 370 -17.29 7.39 4.34
C PRO A 370 -18.27 6.90 3.26
N GLY A 371 -18.69 7.79 2.35
CA GLY A 371 -19.55 7.45 1.21
C GLY A 371 -18.83 6.76 0.06
N ARG A 372 -17.48 6.56 0.15
CA ARG A 372 -16.65 5.94 -0.92
C ARG A 372 -16.76 6.64 -2.26
N ARG A 373 -16.85 7.98 -2.25
CA ARG A 373 -17.15 8.78 -3.43
C ARG A 373 -16.09 9.85 -3.68
N ILE A 374 -15.80 10.08 -4.96
CA ILE A 374 -14.99 11.19 -5.47
C ILE A 374 -15.61 11.74 -6.75
N GLU A 375 -16.05 13.01 -6.72
CA GLU A 375 -16.80 13.62 -7.81
C GLU A 375 -16.20 14.94 -8.26
N LEU A 376 -16.10 15.12 -9.55
CA LEU A 376 -15.88 16.41 -10.20
C LEU A 376 -17.24 17.06 -10.44
N LEU A 377 -17.50 18.20 -9.81
CA LEU A 377 -18.79 18.89 -9.90
C LEU A 377 -18.83 19.81 -11.13
N VAL A 378 -18.72 19.19 -12.30
CA VAL A 378 -18.85 19.81 -13.63
C VAL A 378 -19.91 19.04 -14.39
N ASP A 379 -20.79 19.73 -15.08
CA ASP A 379 -21.87 19.08 -15.81
C ASP A 379 -21.35 18.27 -17.02
N GLU A 380 -22.13 17.26 -17.41
CA GLU A 380 -21.74 16.32 -18.47
C GLU A 380 -21.53 17.02 -19.83
N ALA A 381 -22.30 18.08 -20.15
CA ALA A 381 -22.17 18.80 -21.41
C ALA A 381 -20.82 19.54 -21.48
N THR A 382 -20.41 20.15 -20.36
CA THR A 382 -19.11 20.80 -20.24
C THR A 382 -17.98 19.80 -20.34
N LEU A 383 -18.07 18.61 -19.65
CA LEU A 383 -17.08 17.57 -19.75
C LEU A 383 -16.98 16.99 -21.16
N ALA A 384 -18.10 16.80 -21.85
CA ALA A 384 -18.12 16.36 -23.24
C ALA A 384 -17.45 17.38 -24.17
N ALA A 385 -17.71 18.68 -24.00
CA ALA A 385 -17.05 19.74 -24.76
C ALA A 385 -15.54 19.77 -24.54
N ARG A 386 -15.07 19.63 -23.25
CA ARG A 386 -13.65 19.53 -22.91
C ARG A 386 -13.00 18.30 -23.55
N ARG A 387 -13.71 17.17 -23.60
CA ARG A 387 -13.24 15.93 -24.25
C ARG A 387 -13.03 16.14 -25.75
N VAL A 388 -13.99 16.72 -26.43
CA VAL A 388 -13.89 17.07 -27.86
C VAL A 388 -12.69 17.98 -28.10
N ALA A 389 -12.52 19.02 -27.27
CA ALA A 389 -11.39 19.96 -27.38
C ALA A 389 -10.05 19.25 -27.13
N MET A 390 -9.98 18.30 -26.18
CA MET A 390 -8.79 17.49 -25.91
C MET A 390 -8.45 16.60 -27.12
N GLU A 391 -9.43 15.92 -27.68
CA GLU A 391 -9.26 15.03 -28.84
C GLU A 391 -8.86 15.79 -30.11
N ALA A 392 -9.36 17.02 -30.28
CA ALA A 392 -8.98 17.92 -31.37
C ALA A 392 -7.49 18.31 -31.36
N ARG A 393 -6.76 18.08 -30.26
CA ARG A 393 -5.31 18.29 -30.18
C ARG A 393 -4.50 17.25 -30.98
N GLY A 394 -5.13 16.24 -31.57
CA GLY A 394 -4.49 15.21 -32.39
C GLY A 394 -3.39 14.46 -31.62
N ASP A 395 -2.18 14.36 -32.19
CA ASP A 395 -1.05 13.63 -31.60
C ASP A 395 -0.60 14.15 -30.21
N THR A 396 -1.02 15.33 -29.81
CA THR A 396 -0.74 15.92 -28.49
C THR A 396 -1.88 15.71 -27.49
N ALA A 397 -3.00 15.10 -27.92
CA ALA A 397 -4.10 14.76 -27.04
C ALA A 397 -3.64 13.80 -25.95
N TRP A 398 -4.23 13.94 -24.75
CA TRP A 398 -3.96 13.10 -23.59
C TRP A 398 -2.49 13.07 -23.14
N LYS A 399 -1.76 14.15 -23.45
CA LYS A 399 -0.36 14.35 -23.07
C LYS A 399 -0.22 15.70 -22.33
N PRO A 400 0.77 15.83 -21.41
CA PRO A 400 1.04 17.11 -20.77
C PRO A 400 1.41 18.18 -21.80
N LEU A 401 1.02 19.42 -21.56
CA LEU A 401 1.31 20.55 -22.46
C LEU A 401 2.78 20.94 -22.43
N SER A 402 3.39 20.91 -21.25
CA SER A 402 4.81 21.15 -21.06
C SER A 402 5.37 20.16 -20.04
N ARG A 403 6.41 19.46 -20.41
CA ARG A 403 7.13 18.57 -19.49
C ARG A 403 8.58 18.53 -19.89
N GLU A 404 9.46 18.93 -19.00
CA GLU A 404 10.91 18.91 -19.24
C GLU A 404 11.50 17.48 -19.12
N ARG A 405 10.81 16.57 -18.42
CA ARG A 405 11.27 15.20 -18.19
C ARG A 405 11.48 14.44 -19.50
N VAL A 406 12.71 13.96 -19.72
CA VAL A 406 13.04 13.10 -20.86
C VAL A 406 12.58 11.68 -20.60
N VAL A 407 11.66 11.16 -21.42
CA VAL A 407 11.20 9.79 -21.40
C VAL A 407 12.09 8.95 -22.33
N SER A 408 12.84 7.99 -21.77
CA SER A 408 13.72 7.10 -22.51
C SER A 408 12.94 6.14 -23.45
N ALA A 409 13.60 5.53 -24.43
CA ALA A 409 12.99 4.54 -25.31
C ALA A 409 12.39 3.35 -24.53
N ALA A 410 13.07 2.88 -23.49
CA ALA A 410 12.59 1.81 -22.62
C ALA A 410 11.30 2.20 -21.88
N LEU A 411 11.22 3.40 -21.34
CA LEU A 411 10.02 3.91 -20.68
C LEU A 411 8.86 4.15 -21.67
N LYS A 412 9.14 4.59 -22.90
CA LYS A 412 8.12 4.69 -23.95
C LYS A 412 7.54 3.33 -24.30
N THR A 413 8.39 2.30 -24.42
CA THR A 413 7.95 0.92 -24.67
C THR A 413 7.10 0.40 -23.49
N TYR A 414 7.51 0.66 -22.25
CA TYR A 414 6.70 0.34 -21.08
C TYR A 414 5.32 1.01 -21.14
N ALA A 415 5.27 2.32 -21.37
CA ALA A 415 4.02 3.08 -21.45
C ALA A 415 3.06 2.54 -22.53
N LEU A 416 3.59 2.12 -23.67
CA LEU A 416 2.79 1.55 -24.77
C LEU A 416 2.05 0.29 -24.34
N LEU A 417 2.69 -0.56 -23.55
CA LEU A 417 2.18 -1.86 -23.12
C LEU A 417 1.52 -1.82 -21.74
N ALA A 418 1.71 -0.77 -20.94
CA ALA A 418 1.16 -0.72 -19.60
C ALA A 418 -0.37 -0.69 -19.59
N THR A 419 -0.97 -1.44 -18.66
CA THR A 419 -2.38 -1.28 -18.27
C THR A 419 -2.54 -0.13 -17.28
N SER A 420 -3.77 0.17 -16.86
CA SER A 420 -4.03 1.19 -15.84
C SER A 420 -3.77 0.65 -14.43
N ALA A 421 -3.72 1.54 -13.44
CA ALA A 421 -3.44 1.20 -12.05
C ALA A 421 -4.50 0.28 -11.42
N ASP A 422 -5.76 0.35 -11.89
CA ASP A 422 -6.86 -0.54 -11.45
C ASP A 422 -6.61 -2.03 -11.75
N THR A 423 -5.66 -2.33 -12.63
CA THR A 423 -5.20 -3.69 -12.95
C THR A 423 -3.73 -3.92 -12.64
N GLY A 424 -3.15 -3.09 -11.77
CA GLY A 424 -1.76 -3.23 -11.31
C GLY A 424 -0.69 -2.68 -12.23
N ALA A 425 -1.04 -1.91 -13.28
CA ALA A 425 -0.09 -1.33 -14.23
C ALA A 425 0.84 -2.38 -14.91
N VAL A 426 0.35 -3.58 -15.11
CA VAL A 426 1.06 -4.70 -15.76
C VAL A 426 1.12 -4.53 -17.29
N ARG A 427 1.79 -5.43 -17.97
CA ARG A 427 1.85 -5.42 -19.43
C ARG A 427 0.57 -6.02 -20.03
N ASP A 428 -0.01 -5.31 -20.97
CA ASP A 428 -1.15 -5.75 -21.78
C ASP A 428 -0.65 -6.63 -22.91
N LEU A 429 -0.70 -7.94 -22.69
CA LEU A 429 -0.23 -8.92 -23.69
C LEU A 429 -1.15 -8.99 -24.92
N SER A 430 -2.40 -8.51 -24.85
CA SER A 430 -3.30 -8.47 -26.01
C SER A 430 -2.79 -7.57 -27.14
N LYS A 431 -1.84 -6.69 -26.84
CA LYS A 431 -1.18 -5.80 -27.81
C LYS A 431 0.01 -6.45 -28.56
N LEU A 432 0.35 -7.66 -28.21
CA LEU A 432 1.48 -8.37 -28.87
C LEU A 432 1.06 -9.18 -30.10
N GLY A 433 -0.23 -9.21 -30.46
CA GLY A 433 -0.76 -9.92 -31.65
C GLY A 433 -1.30 -11.27 -31.30
#